data_e54f1cc6a77e2c495b8cd0726c5ccb4b
#
_entry.id   e54f1cc6a77e2c495b8cd0726c5ccb4b
#
_cell.length_a   1.000
_cell.length_b   1.000
_cell.length_c   1.000
_cell.angle_alpha   90.00
_cell.angle_beta   90.00
_cell.angle_gamma   90.00
#
_symmetry.space_group_name_H-M   'P 1'
#
loop_
_entity.id
_entity.type
_entity.pdbx_description
1 polymer ?
#
loop_
_entity_poly.entity_id
_entity_poly.type
_entity_poly.pdbx_seq_one_letter_code
_entity_poly.pdbx_strand_id
1 'polypeptide(L)'
;MDKEDAVPNLRRAEDTTLMAESKEELKSLLMKVKKESEEAGLKLNIQKTKIMASRPITSWQIDGETMETVTDFIILGSKITADGDCSHEIKRHLLLGWKAMTNLDSVLKSRDITLPPAKVHLMKAVAFPVVMYGCESRTIKKAECQRINAFKPWG
;
A
#
# COMPACT_ATOMS: atom_id res chain seq x y z
N MET A 1 29.15 0.44 -19.47
CA MET A 1 27.80 -0.01 -19.85
C MET A 1 26.97 0.03 -18.57
N ASP A 2 26.47 1.25 -18.31
CA ASP A 2 25.83 1.60 -17.06
C ASP A 2 24.45 0.96 -17.04
N LYS A 3 24.24 0.03 -16.09
CA LYS A 3 22.89 -0.37 -15.72
C LYS A 3 22.27 0.81 -14.98
N GLU A 4 21.48 1.61 -15.68
CA GLU A 4 20.44 2.39 -15.06
C GLU A 4 19.52 1.40 -14.36
N ASP A 5 19.69 1.27 -13.05
CA ASP A 5 18.71 0.64 -12.19
C ASP A 5 17.46 1.52 -12.24
N ALA A 6 16.56 1.16 -13.14
CA ALA A 6 15.30 1.86 -13.34
C ALA A 6 14.49 1.73 -12.07
N VAL A 7 14.42 2.79 -11.29
CA VAL A 7 13.52 2.90 -10.13
C VAL A 7 12.09 2.66 -10.62
N PRO A 8 11.35 1.70 -10.08
CA PRO A 8 10.04 1.35 -10.60
C PRO A 8 9.05 2.50 -10.41
N ASN A 9 8.58 3.04 -11.51
CA ASN A 9 7.48 4.00 -11.52
C ASN A 9 6.16 3.23 -11.49
N LEU A 10 5.45 3.28 -10.38
CA LEU A 10 4.11 2.70 -10.25
C LEU A 10 3.07 3.72 -10.73
N ARG A 11 2.39 3.41 -11.83
CA ARG A 11 1.33 4.23 -12.40
C ARG A 11 -0.01 3.51 -12.27
N ARG A 12 -0.99 4.22 -11.74
CA ARG A 12 -2.40 3.83 -11.78
C ARG A 12 -3.16 4.99 -12.41
N ALA A 13 -3.94 4.74 -13.46
CA ALA A 13 -4.71 5.68 -14.27
C ALA A 13 -4.59 7.20 -13.98
N GLU A 14 -4.68 7.60 -12.70
CA GLU A 14 -4.62 9.00 -12.24
C GLU A 14 -3.49 9.25 -11.22
N ASP A 15 -2.92 8.20 -10.62
CA ASP A 15 -1.90 8.31 -9.58
C ASP A 15 -0.54 7.80 -10.09
N THR A 16 0.51 8.57 -9.88
CA THR A 16 1.88 8.21 -10.23
C THR A 16 2.75 8.29 -8.97
N THR A 17 3.54 7.25 -8.71
CA THR A 17 4.52 7.24 -7.63
C THR A 17 5.92 7.28 -8.22
N LEU A 18 6.71 8.25 -7.77
CA LEU A 18 8.11 8.40 -8.13
C LEU A 18 8.97 8.05 -6.92
N MET A 19 10.04 7.31 -7.15
CA MET A 19 11.02 6.96 -6.12
C MET A 19 12.41 7.37 -6.59
N ALA A 20 13.23 7.86 -5.66
CA ALA A 20 14.61 8.20 -5.89
C ALA A 20 15.42 8.11 -4.59
N GLU A 21 16.73 7.95 -4.71
CA GLU A 21 17.63 7.85 -3.57
C GLU A 21 18.00 9.24 -3.01
N SER A 22 17.91 10.29 -3.82
CA SER A 22 18.22 11.66 -3.44
C SER A 22 17.09 12.64 -3.77
N LYS A 23 17.10 13.77 -3.04
CA LYS A 23 16.14 14.87 -3.26
C LYS A 23 16.29 15.48 -4.65
N GLU A 24 17.52 15.64 -5.11
CA GLU A 24 17.87 16.21 -6.39
C GLU A 24 17.38 15.33 -7.55
N GLU A 25 17.59 14.03 -7.42
CA GLU A 25 17.13 13.04 -8.38
C GLU A 25 15.59 13.03 -8.46
N LEU A 26 14.92 12.97 -7.30
CA LEU A 26 13.46 12.99 -7.24
C LEU A 26 12.89 14.26 -7.88
N LYS A 27 13.53 15.42 -7.65
CA LYS A 27 13.14 16.69 -8.27
C LYS A 27 13.29 16.64 -9.79
N SER A 28 14.39 16.09 -10.29
CA SER A 28 14.64 15.92 -11.72
C SER A 28 13.58 15.02 -12.37
N LEU A 29 13.29 13.87 -11.76
CA LEU A 29 12.24 12.95 -12.22
C LEU A 29 10.87 13.60 -12.24
N LEU A 30 10.51 14.32 -11.19
CA LEU A 30 9.22 14.99 -11.09
C LEU A 30 9.06 16.08 -12.16
N MET A 31 10.10 16.88 -12.40
CA MET A 31 10.08 17.91 -13.45
C MET A 31 9.95 17.28 -14.84
N LYS A 32 10.61 16.15 -15.08
CA LYS A 32 10.49 15.41 -16.33
C LYS A 32 9.06 14.88 -16.53
N VAL A 33 8.50 14.23 -15.52
CA VAL A 33 7.12 13.71 -15.56
C VAL A 33 6.12 14.85 -15.75
N LYS A 34 6.32 15.97 -15.05
CA LYS A 34 5.48 17.16 -15.21
C LYS A 34 5.48 17.65 -16.65
N LYS A 35 6.66 17.83 -17.26
CA LYS A 35 6.80 18.29 -18.65
C LYS A 35 6.11 17.33 -19.62
N GLU A 36 6.39 16.03 -19.52
CA GLU A 36 5.77 15.02 -20.38
C GLU A 36 4.25 14.95 -20.22
N SER A 37 3.76 15.13 -18.99
CA SER A 37 2.32 15.17 -18.71
C SER A 37 1.66 16.41 -19.32
N GLU A 38 2.29 17.57 -19.22
CA GLU A 38 1.80 18.82 -19.82
C GLU A 38 1.76 18.73 -21.36
N GLU A 39 2.74 18.09 -21.99
CA GLU A 39 2.75 17.81 -23.44
C GLU A 39 1.58 16.89 -23.85
N ALA A 40 1.15 16.00 -22.94
CA ALA A 40 -0.03 15.14 -23.12
C ALA A 40 -1.36 15.82 -22.72
N GLY A 41 -1.35 17.10 -22.34
CA GLY A 41 -2.53 17.85 -21.90
C GLY A 41 -2.97 17.58 -20.46
N LEU A 42 -2.12 16.91 -19.66
CA LEU A 42 -2.37 16.60 -18.24
C LEU A 42 -1.65 17.58 -17.35
N LYS A 43 -2.29 18.01 -16.27
CA LYS A 43 -1.68 18.90 -15.28
C LYS A 43 -1.42 18.18 -13.96
N LEU A 44 -0.22 18.36 -13.41
CA LEU A 44 0.11 17.89 -12.07
C LEU A 44 -0.72 18.63 -11.02
N ASN A 45 -1.42 17.89 -10.16
CA ASN A 45 -2.14 18.49 -9.05
C ASN A 45 -1.22 18.55 -7.82
N ILE A 46 -0.60 19.72 -7.61
CA ILE A 46 0.37 19.91 -6.50
C ILE A 46 -0.28 19.74 -5.14
N GLN A 47 -1.54 20.15 -4.96
CA GLN A 47 -2.25 20.02 -3.68
C GLN A 47 -2.50 18.54 -3.29
N LYS A 48 -2.67 17.65 -4.28
CA LYS A 48 -2.83 16.21 -4.06
C LYS A 48 -1.50 15.47 -4.04
N THR A 49 -0.43 16.10 -4.52
CA THR A 49 0.90 15.50 -4.56
C THR A 49 1.54 15.58 -3.19
N LYS A 50 2.04 14.45 -2.71
CA LYS A 50 2.65 14.33 -1.36
C LYS A 50 4.06 13.79 -1.48
N ILE A 51 4.93 14.22 -0.59
CA ILE A 51 6.30 13.75 -0.49
C ILE A 51 6.47 12.99 0.81
N MET A 52 7.12 11.86 0.70
CA MET A 52 7.58 11.08 1.85
C MET A 52 9.07 10.82 1.74
N ALA A 53 9.79 10.96 2.85
CA ALA A 53 11.21 10.62 2.91
C ALA A 53 11.52 9.90 4.22
N SER A 54 12.53 9.03 4.17
CA SER A 54 13.04 8.33 5.36
C SER A 54 13.75 9.25 6.35
N ARG A 55 14.14 10.44 5.90
CA ARG A 55 14.75 11.49 6.74
C ARG A 55 13.87 12.75 6.71
N PRO A 56 13.82 13.53 7.80
CA PRO A 56 13.04 14.76 7.84
C PRO A 56 13.46 15.70 6.70
N ILE A 57 12.48 16.16 5.91
CA ILE A 57 12.65 17.19 4.90
C ILE A 57 11.99 18.45 5.44
N THR A 58 12.74 19.55 5.50
CA THR A 58 12.28 20.83 6.05
C THR A 58 11.23 21.51 5.19
N SER A 59 11.38 21.46 3.88
CA SER A 59 10.37 21.93 2.92
C SER A 59 10.72 21.47 1.51
N TRP A 60 9.69 21.31 0.70
CA TRP A 60 9.85 21.07 -0.73
C TRP A 60 8.90 21.97 -1.52
N GLN A 61 9.47 22.70 -2.46
CA GLN A 61 8.71 23.60 -3.33
C GLN A 61 8.85 23.18 -4.80
N ILE A 62 7.73 23.24 -5.51
CA ILE A 62 7.66 23.08 -6.95
C ILE A 62 6.90 24.27 -7.49
N ASP A 63 7.50 24.99 -8.44
CA ASP A 63 6.93 26.19 -9.06
C ASP A 63 6.45 27.25 -8.03
N GLY A 64 7.15 27.36 -6.90
CA GLY A 64 6.79 28.29 -5.83
C GLY A 64 5.69 27.80 -4.88
N GLU A 65 5.08 26.64 -5.14
CA GLU A 65 4.12 26.03 -4.24
C GLU A 65 4.79 25.00 -3.33
N THR A 66 4.44 25.03 -2.04
CA THR A 66 4.98 24.10 -1.06
C THR A 66 4.18 22.80 -1.10
N MET A 67 4.89 21.67 -1.24
CA MET A 67 4.28 20.35 -1.22
C MET A 67 4.10 19.84 0.23
N GLU A 68 3.03 19.09 0.44
CA GLU A 68 2.78 18.44 1.72
C GLU A 68 3.77 17.29 1.94
N THR A 69 4.47 17.32 3.08
CA THR A 69 5.34 16.23 3.52
C THR A 69 4.55 15.34 4.46
N VAL A 70 4.53 14.04 4.16
CA VAL A 70 3.80 13.04 4.96
C VAL A 70 4.72 11.96 5.49
N THR A 71 4.35 11.35 6.60
CA THR A 71 5.07 10.22 7.21
C THR A 71 4.56 8.88 6.73
N ASP A 72 3.36 8.86 6.17
CA ASP A 72 2.76 7.68 5.59
C ASP A 72 1.76 8.06 4.48
N PHE A 73 1.49 7.13 3.59
CA PHE A 73 0.43 7.24 2.59
C PHE A 73 -0.06 5.86 2.14
N ILE A 74 -1.24 5.84 1.52
CA ILE A 74 -1.82 4.61 0.99
C ILE A 74 -1.70 4.62 -0.54
N ILE A 75 -1.05 3.62 -1.11
CA ILE A 75 -0.98 3.38 -2.54
C ILE A 75 -1.40 1.95 -2.85
N LEU A 76 -2.23 1.78 -3.87
CA LEU A 76 -2.76 0.46 -4.28
C LEU A 76 -3.34 -0.36 -3.11
N GLY A 77 -3.97 0.32 -2.14
CA GLY A 77 -4.54 -0.32 -0.97
C GLY A 77 -3.53 -0.72 0.11
N SER A 78 -2.24 -0.45 -0.07
CA SER A 78 -1.19 -0.68 0.93
C SER A 78 -0.73 0.60 1.58
N LYS A 79 -0.61 0.60 2.91
CA LYS A 79 -0.04 1.70 3.68
C LYS A 79 1.48 1.58 3.70
N ILE A 80 2.15 2.63 3.22
CA ILE A 80 3.60 2.76 3.24
C ILE A 80 3.97 3.83 4.26
N THR A 81 5.00 3.57 5.05
CA THR A 81 5.51 4.48 6.09
C THR A 81 6.96 4.87 5.82
N ALA A 82 7.34 6.07 6.20
CA ALA A 82 8.68 6.61 5.97
C ALA A 82 9.79 5.84 6.70
N ASP A 83 9.46 5.18 7.80
CA ASP A 83 10.38 4.33 8.57
C ASP A 83 10.49 2.89 8.04
N GLY A 84 9.66 2.54 7.04
CA GLY A 84 9.61 1.19 6.47
C GLY A 84 8.98 0.14 7.40
N ASP A 85 8.35 0.54 8.51
CA ASP A 85 7.72 -0.41 9.42
C ASP A 85 6.35 -0.87 8.89
N CYS A 86 6.27 -2.14 8.52
CA CYS A 86 5.06 -2.77 7.99
C CYS A 86 4.06 -3.19 9.09
N SER A 87 4.38 -3.05 10.37
CA SER A 87 3.55 -3.54 11.49
C SER A 87 2.15 -2.92 11.50
N HIS A 88 2.05 -1.63 11.20
CA HIS A 88 0.76 -0.92 11.12
C HIS A 88 -0.11 -1.45 9.98
N GLU A 89 0.51 -1.71 8.84
CA GLU A 89 -0.20 -2.25 7.68
C GLU A 89 -0.68 -3.68 7.91
N ILE A 90 0.14 -4.52 8.52
CA ILE A 90 -0.24 -5.89 8.87
C ILE A 90 -1.43 -5.89 9.85
N LYS A 91 -1.39 -5.05 10.89
CA LYS A 91 -2.51 -4.87 11.81
C LYS A 91 -3.77 -4.41 11.09
N ARG A 92 -3.65 -3.46 10.17
CA ARG A 92 -4.77 -2.96 9.36
C ARG A 92 -5.41 -4.08 8.54
N HIS A 93 -4.60 -4.90 7.85
CA HIS A 93 -5.10 -6.03 7.06
C HIS A 93 -5.73 -7.12 7.93
N LEU A 94 -5.19 -7.39 9.11
CA LEU A 94 -5.82 -8.29 10.08
C LEU A 94 -7.21 -7.78 10.51
N LEU A 95 -7.35 -6.48 10.80
CA LEU A 95 -8.65 -5.87 11.13
C LEU A 95 -9.63 -5.94 9.96
N LEU A 96 -9.17 -5.70 8.72
CA LEU A 96 -10.00 -5.85 7.52
C LEU A 96 -10.45 -7.30 7.32
N GLY A 97 -9.56 -8.26 7.57
CA GLY A 97 -9.90 -9.69 7.54
C GLY A 97 -10.95 -10.06 8.58
N TRP A 98 -10.81 -9.58 9.83
CA TRP A 98 -11.83 -9.75 10.86
C TRP A 98 -13.17 -9.13 10.47
N LYS A 99 -13.16 -7.93 9.91
CA LYS A 99 -14.38 -7.27 9.40
C LYS A 99 -15.03 -8.08 8.27
N ALA A 100 -14.23 -8.59 7.35
CA ALA A 100 -14.74 -9.47 6.28
C ALA A 100 -15.39 -10.74 6.86
N MET A 101 -14.78 -11.38 7.89
CA MET A 101 -15.35 -12.51 8.59
C MET A 101 -16.66 -12.17 9.27
N THR A 102 -16.74 -11.01 9.96
CA THR A 102 -17.96 -10.55 10.62
C THR A 102 -19.10 -10.33 9.62
N ASN A 103 -18.80 -9.79 8.45
CA ASN A 103 -19.79 -9.62 7.38
C ASN A 103 -20.30 -10.97 6.84
N LEU A 104 -19.47 -12.03 6.91
CA LEU A 104 -19.86 -13.39 6.51
C LEU A 104 -20.60 -14.14 7.64
N ASP A 105 -20.67 -13.61 8.84
CA ASP A 105 -21.20 -14.32 10.00
C ASP A 105 -22.64 -14.80 9.78
N SER A 106 -23.49 -14.00 9.14
CA SER A 106 -24.85 -14.39 8.77
C SER A 106 -24.89 -15.61 7.82
N VAL A 107 -23.97 -15.65 6.86
CA VAL A 107 -23.83 -16.78 5.91
C VAL A 107 -23.26 -18.00 6.63
N LEU A 108 -22.23 -17.81 7.46
CA LEU A 108 -21.59 -18.91 8.21
C LEU A 108 -22.53 -19.54 9.25
N LYS A 109 -23.46 -18.78 9.79
CA LYS A 109 -24.50 -19.23 10.73
C LYS A 109 -25.74 -19.80 10.03
N SER A 110 -25.86 -19.64 8.71
CA SER A 110 -26.99 -20.20 7.96
C SER A 110 -27.06 -21.73 8.12
N ARG A 111 -28.29 -22.22 8.32
CA ARG A 111 -28.58 -23.66 8.39
C ARG A 111 -28.42 -24.36 7.05
N ASP A 112 -28.48 -23.60 5.96
CA ASP A 112 -28.37 -24.12 4.59
C ASP A 112 -26.92 -24.55 4.27
N ILE A 113 -25.93 -23.98 4.97
CA ILE A 113 -24.52 -24.38 4.86
C ILE A 113 -24.14 -25.20 6.10
N THR A 114 -24.47 -26.47 6.09
CA THR A 114 -24.29 -27.36 7.24
C THR A 114 -22.90 -28.01 7.32
N LEU A 115 -22.19 -28.08 6.19
CA LEU A 115 -20.90 -28.77 6.12
C LEU A 115 -19.75 -27.90 6.62
N PRO A 116 -19.05 -28.27 7.72
CA PRO A 116 -17.90 -27.55 8.23
C PRO A 116 -16.82 -27.25 7.17
N PRO A 117 -16.48 -28.18 6.24
CA PRO A 117 -15.51 -27.91 5.17
C PRO A 117 -15.92 -26.76 4.26
N ALA A 118 -17.20 -26.60 3.93
CA ALA A 118 -17.70 -25.51 3.08
C ALA A 118 -17.53 -24.14 3.77
N LYS A 119 -17.78 -24.06 5.08
CA LYS A 119 -17.57 -22.84 5.87
C LYS A 119 -16.10 -22.44 5.93
N VAL A 120 -15.22 -23.40 6.17
CA VAL A 120 -13.76 -23.17 6.16
C VAL A 120 -13.27 -22.73 4.79
N HIS A 121 -13.78 -23.35 3.73
CA HIS A 121 -13.44 -22.97 2.36
C HIS A 121 -13.86 -21.54 2.03
N LEU A 122 -15.07 -21.16 2.43
CA LEU A 122 -15.58 -19.79 2.25
C LEU A 122 -14.73 -18.76 3.00
N MET A 123 -14.36 -19.05 4.25
CA MET A 123 -13.46 -18.20 5.04
C MET A 123 -12.09 -18.04 4.36
N LYS A 124 -11.50 -19.14 3.89
CA LYS A 124 -10.23 -19.12 3.16
C LYS A 124 -10.32 -18.32 1.86
N ALA A 125 -11.43 -18.42 1.14
CA ALA A 125 -11.61 -17.74 -0.13
C ALA A 125 -11.85 -16.23 0.01
N VAL A 126 -12.46 -15.77 1.10
CA VAL A 126 -12.84 -14.36 1.29
C VAL A 126 -11.93 -13.62 2.27
N ALA A 127 -11.73 -14.13 3.45
CA ALA A 127 -11.00 -13.42 4.50
C ALA A 127 -9.48 -13.53 4.35
N PHE A 128 -8.96 -14.69 3.98
CA PHE A 128 -7.54 -14.93 3.88
C PHE A 128 -6.83 -14.05 2.83
N PRO A 129 -7.37 -13.86 1.60
CA PRO A 129 -6.77 -12.95 0.62
C PRO A 129 -6.68 -11.51 1.11
N VAL A 130 -7.64 -11.04 1.90
CA VAL A 130 -7.62 -9.69 2.48
C VAL A 130 -6.47 -9.55 3.48
N VAL A 131 -6.25 -10.53 4.33
CA VAL A 131 -5.14 -10.54 5.31
C VAL A 131 -3.79 -10.63 4.62
N MET A 132 -3.68 -11.47 3.61
CA MET A 132 -2.43 -11.75 2.90
C MET A 132 -2.10 -10.74 1.81
N TYR A 133 -2.99 -9.79 1.51
CA TYR A 133 -2.77 -8.80 0.48
C TYR A 133 -1.48 -8.02 0.69
N GLY A 134 -0.59 -8.06 -0.28
CA GLY A 134 0.70 -7.37 -0.26
C GLY A 134 1.73 -7.93 0.75
N CYS A 135 1.48 -9.09 1.38
CA CYS A 135 2.44 -9.68 2.33
C CYS A 135 3.74 -10.12 1.65
N GLU A 136 3.68 -10.46 0.36
CA GLU A 136 4.85 -10.90 -0.44
C GLU A 136 5.93 -9.81 -0.55
N SER A 137 5.55 -8.55 -0.48
CA SER A 137 6.47 -7.40 -0.59
C SER A 137 6.89 -6.80 0.74
N ARG A 138 6.53 -7.44 1.87
CA ARG A 138 6.77 -6.90 3.22
C ARG A 138 7.75 -7.73 4.03
N THR A 139 8.59 -7.05 4.80
CA THR A 139 9.38 -7.70 5.84
C THR A 139 8.50 -7.98 7.05
N ILE A 140 8.16 -9.25 7.26
CA ILE A 140 7.28 -9.67 8.35
C ILE A 140 8.12 -10.07 9.57
N LYS A 141 7.91 -9.39 10.70
CA LYS A 141 8.54 -9.73 11.97
C LYS A 141 7.92 -11.01 12.56
N LYS A 142 8.69 -11.76 13.36
CA LYS A 142 8.24 -13.02 13.98
C LYS A 142 6.91 -12.90 14.75
N ALA A 143 6.73 -11.81 15.49
CA ALA A 143 5.49 -11.54 16.22
C ALA A 143 4.26 -11.36 15.29
N GLU A 144 4.48 -10.82 14.11
CA GLU A 144 3.44 -10.62 13.09
C GLU A 144 3.11 -11.93 12.38
N CYS A 145 4.12 -12.76 12.11
CA CYS A 145 3.89 -14.13 11.64
C CYS A 145 2.98 -14.92 12.58
N GLN A 146 3.19 -14.79 13.90
CA GLN A 146 2.33 -15.43 14.90
C GLN A 146 0.89 -14.92 14.83
N ARG A 147 0.68 -13.61 14.67
CA ARG A 147 -0.66 -13.01 14.53
C ARG A 147 -1.37 -13.47 13.25
N ILE A 148 -0.65 -13.52 12.14
CA ILE A 148 -1.17 -14.00 10.85
C ILE A 148 -1.51 -15.49 10.96
N ASN A 149 -0.65 -16.28 11.60
CA ASN A 149 -0.89 -17.71 11.81
C ASN A 149 -2.09 -17.97 12.73
N ALA A 150 -2.29 -17.13 13.76
CA ALA A 150 -3.48 -17.22 14.61
C ALA A 150 -4.78 -16.89 13.86
N PHE A 151 -4.69 -16.12 12.76
CA PHE A 151 -5.82 -15.83 11.89
C PHE A 151 -6.16 -16.99 10.95
N LYS A 152 -5.20 -17.91 10.69
CA LYS A 152 -5.47 -19.07 9.83
C LYS A 152 -6.56 -19.92 10.49
N PRO A 153 -7.68 -20.17 9.79
CA PRO A 153 -8.69 -21.07 10.31
C PRO A 153 -8.04 -22.45 10.52
N TRP A 154 -8.37 -23.04 11.60
CA TRP A 154 -7.92 -24.38 12.01
C TRP A 154 -8.05 -25.36 10.84
N GLY A 155 -6.91 -25.82 10.35
CA GLY A 155 -6.82 -26.83 9.30
C GLY A 155 -6.73 -28.21 9.92
#